data_8f51cafdf53a0e180df2abfee76faac4
#
_entry.id   8f51cafdf53a0e180df2abfee76faac4
#
_cell.length_a   1.000
_cell.length_b   1.000
_cell.length_c   1.000
_cell.angle_alpha   90.00
_cell.angle_beta   90.00
_cell.angle_gamma   90.00
#
_symmetry.space_group_name_H-M   'P 1'
#
loop_
_entity.id
_entity.type
_entity.pdbx_description
1 polymer ?
#
loop_
_entity_poly.entity_id
_entity_poly.type
_entity_poly.pdbx_seq_one_letter_code
_entity_poly.pdbx_strand_id
1 'polypeptide(L)'
;LVGSEMCIRDRASRGIYPGIKVDTGAKELANHPGEKITEGLDGLRERCAEYFQMGARFAKWRAVIRIGKGMPSLACLSTNSHALARYASICQEQGLVPIIEPEVLMDGDHDAQSCYDVTASVLKMTWDECKKQGVHLKGVLLKPNMILPGNSCSDRGSRKKVAKMTVDCLTENVPSEVPGIVFLSGGQSDEDATAHLNLMNAMDTDHPWELSYSYGRALLAHALQTWARGSSEGSQDAFRHRAEMNSLARTGDWREELES
;
A
#
# COMPACT_ATOMS: atom_id res chain seq x y z
N LEU A 1 -7.29 -1.25 -9.14
CA LEU A 1 -8.29 -0.20 -8.95
C LEU A 1 -8.84 0.27 -10.30
N VAL A 2 -10.10 0.59 -10.35
CA VAL A 2 -10.80 1.04 -11.56
C VAL A 2 -11.49 2.38 -11.29
N GLY A 3 -11.67 3.18 -12.32
CA GLY A 3 -12.22 4.53 -12.21
C GLY A 3 -13.58 4.73 -12.91
N SER A 4 -14.12 3.69 -13.54
CA SER A 4 -15.40 3.81 -14.25
C SER A 4 -16.26 2.55 -14.09
N GLU A 5 -17.57 2.69 -14.24
CA GLU A 5 -18.53 1.59 -14.21
C GLU A 5 -18.20 0.48 -15.21
N MET A 6 -17.80 0.84 -16.43
CA MET A 6 -17.40 -0.13 -17.46
C MET A 6 -16.24 -1.01 -17.02
N CYS A 7 -15.20 -0.42 -16.40
CA CYS A 7 -14.07 -1.17 -15.88
C CYS A 7 -14.45 -2.08 -14.70
N ILE A 8 -15.37 -1.66 -13.84
CA ILE A 8 -15.89 -2.46 -12.73
C ILE A 8 -16.59 -3.71 -13.26
N ARG A 9 -17.51 -3.53 -14.22
CA ARG A 9 -18.29 -4.62 -14.84
C ARG A 9 -17.39 -5.60 -15.60
N ASP A 10 -16.42 -5.12 -16.39
CA ASP A 10 -15.48 -5.97 -17.13
C ASP A 10 -14.66 -6.86 -16.19
N ARG A 11 -14.16 -6.32 -15.07
CA ARG A 11 -13.42 -7.09 -14.07
C ARG A 11 -14.31 -8.12 -13.38
N ALA A 12 -15.50 -7.72 -12.96
CA ALA A 12 -16.44 -8.61 -12.30
C ALA A 12 -16.87 -9.78 -13.20
N SER A 13 -17.09 -9.55 -14.50
CA SER A 13 -17.43 -10.61 -15.47
C SER A 13 -16.33 -11.66 -15.67
N ARG A 14 -15.09 -11.33 -15.28
CA ARG A 14 -13.93 -12.22 -15.33
C ARG A 14 -13.60 -12.86 -13.97
N GLY A 15 -14.49 -12.74 -12.98
CA GLY A 15 -14.26 -13.27 -11.62
C GLY A 15 -13.26 -12.48 -10.79
N ILE A 16 -12.92 -11.24 -11.19
CA ILE A 16 -12.00 -10.37 -10.47
C ILE A 16 -12.82 -9.41 -9.62
N TYR A 17 -12.58 -9.37 -8.31
CA TYR A 17 -13.20 -8.39 -7.42
C TYR A 17 -12.67 -6.97 -7.75
N PRO A 18 -13.51 -6.07 -8.24
CA PRO A 18 -13.08 -4.71 -8.54
C PRO A 18 -13.01 -3.85 -7.28
N GLY A 19 -12.04 -2.95 -7.26
CA GLY A 19 -11.91 -1.94 -6.22
C GLY A 19 -11.66 -0.56 -6.78
N ILE A 20 -11.87 0.47 -5.97
CA ILE A 20 -11.77 1.86 -6.41
C ILE A 20 -10.94 2.71 -5.43
N LYS A 21 -10.14 3.62 -5.97
CA LYS A 21 -9.50 4.69 -5.21
C LYS A 21 -10.53 5.78 -4.95
N VAL A 22 -10.82 6.07 -3.69
CA VAL A 22 -11.90 7.00 -3.30
C VAL A 22 -11.40 8.34 -2.76
N ASP A 23 -10.11 8.45 -2.41
CA ASP A 23 -9.52 9.74 -2.05
C ASP A 23 -9.42 10.69 -3.25
N THR A 24 -9.45 11.99 -3.00
CA THR A 24 -9.33 13.06 -4.01
C THR A 24 -7.89 13.57 -4.15
N GLY A 25 -6.94 12.95 -3.47
CA GLY A 25 -5.51 13.25 -3.54
C GLY A 25 -4.96 13.98 -2.33
N ALA A 26 -3.64 13.94 -2.21
CA ALA A 26 -2.90 14.61 -1.15
C ALA A 26 -2.72 16.10 -1.48
N LYS A 27 -3.03 16.96 -0.52
CA LYS A 27 -2.89 18.42 -0.58
C LYS A 27 -1.91 18.89 0.47
N GLU A 28 -1.44 20.13 0.36
CA GLU A 28 -0.60 20.73 1.40
C GLU A 28 -1.36 20.78 2.74
N LEU A 29 -0.71 20.35 3.81
CA LEU A 29 -1.26 20.49 5.15
C LEU A 29 -1.09 21.96 5.60
N ALA A 30 -2.19 22.62 5.91
CA ALA A 30 -2.18 24.03 6.29
C ALA A 30 -1.24 24.29 7.48
N ASN A 31 -0.40 25.31 7.38
CA ASN A 31 0.62 25.70 8.36
C ASN A 31 1.75 24.67 8.62
N HIS A 32 1.86 23.64 7.78
CA HIS A 32 2.91 22.62 7.88
C HIS A 32 3.58 22.44 6.50
N PRO A 33 4.48 23.34 6.09
CA PRO A 33 5.10 23.33 4.77
C PRO A 33 5.82 22.00 4.48
N GLY A 34 5.55 21.40 3.31
CA GLY A 34 6.14 20.13 2.90
C GLY A 34 5.45 18.88 3.40
N GLU A 35 4.44 19.01 4.25
CA GLU A 35 3.58 17.91 4.71
C GLU A 35 2.23 17.91 3.99
N LYS A 36 1.59 16.76 3.92
CA LYS A 36 0.36 16.57 3.16
C LYS A 36 -0.78 16.04 4.04
N ILE A 37 -1.99 16.40 3.66
CA ILE A 37 -3.23 15.77 4.09
C ILE A 37 -3.97 15.22 2.87
N THR A 38 -4.51 14.03 2.98
CA THR A 38 -5.33 13.47 1.91
C THR A 38 -6.78 13.84 2.12
N GLU A 39 -7.39 14.40 1.08
CA GLU A 39 -8.78 14.88 1.08
C GLU A 39 -9.72 13.87 0.42
N GLY A 40 -11.05 14.10 0.56
CA GLY A 40 -12.08 13.30 -0.09
C GLY A 40 -13.10 12.66 0.85
N LEU A 41 -13.15 13.08 2.13
CA LEU A 41 -14.14 12.58 3.07
C LEU A 41 -15.55 13.16 2.82
N ASP A 42 -15.64 14.37 2.25
CA ASP A 42 -16.90 14.99 1.93
C ASP A 42 -17.66 14.21 0.85
N GLY A 43 -18.91 13.85 1.11
CA GLY A 43 -19.73 13.02 0.24
C GLY A 43 -19.21 11.61 0.02
N LEU A 44 -18.28 11.11 0.86
CA LEU A 44 -17.69 9.78 0.68
C LEU A 44 -18.70 8.66 0.90
N ARG A 45 -19.65 8.83 1.84
CA ARG A 45 -20.69 7.83 2.11
C ARG A 45 -21.53 7.54 0.86
N GLU A 46 -21.99 8.59 0.22
CA GLU A 46 -22.81 8.51 -0.99
C GLU A 46 -22.03 7.89 -2.15
N ARG A 47 -20.79 8.33 -2.37
CA ARG A 47 -19.91 7.73 -3.38
C ARG A 47 -19.62 6.25 -3.13
N CYS A 48 -19.37 5.85 -1.88
CA CYS A 48 -19.14 4.44 -1.55
C CYS A 48 -20.38 3.59 -1.80
N ALA A 49 -21.60 4.09 -1.49
CA ALA A 49 -22.85 3.41 -1.82
C ALA A 49 -23.01 3.20 -3.33
N GLU A 50 -22.74 4.22 -4.13
CA GLU A 50 -22.78 4.14 -5.60
C GLU A 50 -21.77 3.12 -6.14
N TYR A 51 -20.53 3.15 -5.65
CA TYR A 51 -19.49 2.22 -6.09
C TYR A 51 -19.81 0.77 -5.73
N PHE A 52 -20.40 0.53 -4.56
CA PHE A 52 -20.84 -0.80 -4.18
C PHE A 52 -21.95 -1.30 -5.13
N GLN A 53 -22.91 -0.46 -5.47
CA GLN A 53 -23.99 -0.79 -6.43
C GLN A 53 -23.44 -1.06 -7.84
N MET A 54 -22.40 -0.35 -8.28
CA MET A 54 -21.69 -0.60 -9.53
C MET A 54 -20.93 -1.94 -9.54
N GLY A 55 -20.74 -2.56 -8.38
CA GLY A 55 -20.05 -3.85 -8.22
C GLY A 55 -18.68 -3.80 -7.58
N ALA A 56 -18.21 -2.64 -7.13
CA ALA A 56 -16.98 -2.56 -6.33
C ALA A 56 -17.13 -3.35 -5.01
N ARG A 57 -16.05 -3.96 -4.55
CA ARG A 57 -16.01 -4.75 -3.30
C ARG A 57 -14.98 -4.24 -2.31
N PHE A 58 -14.04 -3.43 -2.75
CA PHE A 58 -13.07 -2.79 -1.88
C PHE A 58 -12.78 -1.35 -2.35
N ALA A 59 -12.28 -0.56 -1.43
CA ALA A 59 -11.82 0.80 -1.70
C ALA A 59 -10.38 0.99 -1.22
N LYS A 60 -9.71 2.04 -1.68
CA LYS A 60 -8.38 2.40 -1.25
C LYS A 60 -8.26 3.90 -0.99
N TRP A 61 -7.60 4.24 0.13
CA TRP A 61 -7.24 5.60 0.50
C TRP A 61 -5.77 5.67 0.89
N ARG A 62 -5.02 6.59 0.29
CA ARG A 62 -3.59 6.78 0.52
C ARG A 62 -3.34 8.06 1.31
N ALA A 63 -2.65 7.95 2.45
CA ALA A 63 -1.99 9.04 3.12
C ALA A 63 -0.50 9.00 2.81
N VAL A 64 0.15 10.17 2.69
CA VAL A 64 1.58 10.26 2.40
C VAL A 64 2.29 11.00 3.54
N ILE A 65 3.30 10.37 4.10
CA ILE A 65 4.08 10.84 5.22
C ILE A 65 5.52 11.01 4.77
N ARG A 66 6.05 12.23 4.91
CA ARG A 66 7.42 12.55 4.52
C ARG A 66 8.34 12.57 5.74
N ILE A 67 9.53 12.01 5.59
CA ILE A 67 10.63 12.14 6.57
C ILE A 67 11.50 13.32 6.17
N GLY A 68 11.83 14.19 7.14
CA GLY A 68 12.72 15.34 6.93
C GLY A 68 12.98 16.09 8.23
N LYS A 69 13.68 17.22 8.14
CA LYS A 69 13.96 18.03 9.33
C LYS A 69 12.66 18.53 9.96
N GLY A 70 12.34 18.02 11.17
CA GLY A 70 11.10 18.35 11.88
C GLY A 70 9.84 17.71 11.28
N MET A 71 9.98 16.76 10.39
CA MET A 71 8.88 16.01 9.75
C MET A 71 9.04 14.51 9.99
N PRO A 72 7.91 13.76 10.14
CA PRO A 72 6.54 14.26 10.18
C PRO A 72 6.19 14.97 11.49
N SER A 73 5.33 16.00 11.42
CA SER A 73 4.75 16.63 12.60
C SER A 73 3.65 15.75 13.21
N LEU A 74 3.36 15.98 14.50
CA LEU A 74 2.22 15.32 15.14
C LEU A 74 0.90 15.65 14.43
N ALA A 75 0.75 16.88 13.91
CA ALA A 75 -0.42 17.29 13.15
C ALA A 75 -0.57 16.43 11.86
N CYS A 76 0.50 16.23 11.11
CA CYS A 76 0.49 15.40 9.91
C CYS A 76 0.09 13.95 10.24
N LEU A 77 0.70 13.35 11.24
CA LEU A 77 0.40 11.97 11.65
C LEU A 77 -1.05 11.82 12.12
N SER A 78 -1.50 12.71 13.04
CA SER A 78 -2.84 12.60 13.65
C SER A 78 -3.96 12.83 12.64
N THR A 79 -3.86 13.86 11.79
CA THR A 79 -4.91 14.17 10.81
C THR A 79 -5.03 13.11 9.73
N ASN A 80 -3.91 12.57 9.24
CA ASN A 80 -3.93 11.48 8.26
C ASN A 80 -4.45 10.17 8.86
N SER A 81 -4.04 9.82 10.09
CA SER A 81 -4.55 8.64 10.80
C SER A 81 -6.05 8.73 11.04
N HIS A 82 -6.54 9.91 11.46
CA HIS A 82 -7.97 10.16 11.61
C HIS A 82 -8.73 10.03 10.28
N ALA A 83 -8.19 10.61 9.20
CA ALA A 83 -8.81 10.50 7.87
C ALA A 83 -8.88 9.05 7.38
N LEU A 84 -7.82 8.26 7.56
CA LEU A 84 -7.78 6.83 7.23
C LEU A 84 -8.84 6.03 8.01
N ALA A 85 -8.97 6.28 9.31
CA ALA A 85 -9.94 5.59 10.15
C ALA A 85 -11.39 5.97 9.79
N ARG A 86 -11.69 7.25 9.56
CA ARG A 86 -13.02 7.70 9.12
C ARG A 86 -13.39 7.11 7.76
N TYR A 87 -12.46 7.14 6.82
CA TYR A 87 -12.65 6.51 5.51
C TYR A 87 -12.97 5.02 5.66
N ALA A 88 -12.20 4.28 6.48
CA ALA A 88 -12.40 2.85 6.68
C ALA A 88 -13.78 2.54 7.26
N SER A 89 -14.23 3.30 8.27
CA SER A 89 -15.54 3.15 8.88
C SER A 89 -16.68 3.38 7.87
N ILE A 90 -16.58 4.44 7.04
CA ILE A 90 -17.56 4.74 5.99
C ILE A 90 -17.61 3.62 4.94
N CYS A 91 -16.45 3.10 4.52
CA CYS A 91 -16.42 1.98 3.57
C CYS A 91 -17.12 0.74 4.10
N GLN A 92 -16.85 0.37 5.35
CA GLN A 92 -17.48 -0.80 5.98
C GLN A 92 -18.99 -0.64 6.12
N GLU A 93 -19.47 0.57 6.48
CA GLU A 93 -20.90 0.89 6.52
C GLU A 93 -21.57 0.64 5.16
N GLN A 94 -20.88 0.87 4.05
CA GLN A 94 -21.37 0.69 2.69
C GLN A 94 -21.02 -0.69 2.08
N GLY A 95 -20.51 -1.64 2.87
CA GLY A 95 -20.19 -3.00 2.42
C GLY A 95 -18.91 -3.13 1.61
N LEU A 96 -18.04 -2.12 1.62
CA LEU A 96 -16.73 -2.15 0.97
C LEU A 96 -15.63 -2.51 1.96
N VAL A 97 -14.68 -3.36 1.55
CA VAL A 97 -13.46 -3.61 2.32
C VAL A 97 -12.50 -2.43 2.15
N PRO A 98 -12.15 -1.69 3.22
CA PRO A 98 -11.18 -0.61 3.12
C PRO A 98 -9.75 -1.14 3.07
N ILE A 99 -8.96 -0.64 2.12
CA ILE A 99 -7.50 -0.74 2.12
C ILE A 99 -6.95 0.58 2.64
N ILE A 100 -6.41 0.58 3.85
CA ILE A 100 -5.77 1.75 4.46
C ILE A 100 -4.29 1.79 4.10
N GLU A 101 -3.85 2.92 3.50
CA GLU A 101 -2.50 3.07 2.96
C GLU A 101 -1.76 4.25 3.62
N PRO A 102 -1.22 4.07 4.86
CA PRO A 102 -0.36 5.05 5.52
C PRO A 102 1.07 4.92 4.98
N GLU A 103 1.39 5.57 3.87
CA GLU A 103 2.68 5.44 3.19
C GLU A 103 3.71 6.42 3.73
N VAL A 104 4.81 5.91 4.27
CA VAL A 104 6.03 6.66 4.52
C VAL A 104 6.85 6.67 3.23
N LEU A 105 7.13 7.88 2.71
CA LEU A 105 7.80 8.07 1.42
C LEU A 105 9.28 7.72 1.50
N MET A 106 9.81 7.15 0.42
CA MET A 106 11.25 6.92 0.22
C MET A 106 12.03 8.19 -0.17
N ASP A 107 11.34 9.33 -0.36
CA ASP A 107 12.00 10.57 -0.76
C ASP A 107 12.85 11.09 0.39
N GLY A 108 14.14 11.32 0.12
CA GLY A 108 15.10 11.86 1.09
C GLY A 108 16.32 10.98 1.32
N ASP A 109 17.06 11.33 2.36
CA ASP A 109 18.35 10.72 2.73
C ASP A 109 18.30 9.97 4.08
N HIS A 110 17.11 9.79 4.64
CA HIS A 110 16.90 9.10 5.91
C HIS A 110 17.36 7.64 5.84
N ASP A 111 17.83 7.12 6.96
CA ASP A 111 18.19 5.71 7.11
C ASP A 111 16.97 4.80 7.32
N ALA A 112 17.21 3.49 7.31
CA ALA A 112 16.15 2.50 7.51
C ALA A 112 15.55 2.57 8.91
N GLN A 113 16.32 2.98 9.93
CA GLN A 113 15.80 3.11 11.30
C GLN A 113 14.81 4.28 11.41
N SER A 114 15.11 5.41 10.80
CA SER A 114 14.18 6.55 10.72
C SER A 114 12.87 6.16 10.01
N CYS A 115 12.96 5.37 8.93
CA CYS A 115 11.78 4.83 8.25
C CYS A 115 10.96 3.91 9.19
N TYR A 116 11.65 3.05 9.93
CA TYR A 116 11.02 2.16 10.93
C TYR A 116 10.25 2.96 11.98
N ASP A 117 10.91 3.93 12.63
CA ASP A 117 10.35 4.70 13.74
C ASP A 117 9.10 5.51 13.30
N VAL A 118 9.16 6.11 12.10
CA VAL A 118 8.02 6.85 11.55
C VAL A 118 6.91 5.90 11.13
N THR A 119 7.22 4.76 10.51
CA THR A 119 6.23 3.75 10.14
C THR A 119 5.53 3.18 11.37
N ALA A 120 6.27 2.84 12.42
CA ALA A 120 5.71 2.38 13.70
C ALA A 120 4.77 3.43 14.30
N SER A 121 5.18 4.70 14.29
CA SER A 121 4.37 5.80 14.84
C SER A 121 3.07 5.98 14.09
N VAL A 122 3.09 6.02 12.76
CA VAL A 122 1.87 6.20 11.96
C VAL A 122 0.95 4.98 12.04
N LEU A 123 1.48 3.75 12.08
CA LEU A 123 0.68 2.55 12.27
C LEU A 123 -0.05 2.55 13.60
N LYS A 124 0.66 2.81 14.70
CA LYS A 124 0.06 2.90 16.03
C LYS A 124 -1.07 3.93 16.08
N MET A 125 -0.82 5.15 15.60
CA MET A 125 -1.85 6.20 15.56
C MET A 125 -3.05 5.82 14.69
N THR A 126 -2.81 5.17 13.56
CA THR A 126 -3.87 4.73 12.64
C THR A 126 -4.76 3.67 13.30
N TRP A 127 -4.19 2.69 14.01
CA TRP A 127 -4.97 1.66 14.71
C TRP A 127 -5.73 2.23 15.92
N ASP A 128 -5.13 3.17 16.66
CA ASP A 128 -5.81 3.87 17.74
C ASP A 128 -7.04 4.66 17.22
N GLU A 129 -6.91 5.33 16.07
CA GLU A 129 -8.04 6.02 15.43
C GLU A 129 -9.07 5.03 14.86
N CYS A 130 -8.65 3.92 14.24
CA CYS A 130 -9.56 2.86 13.80
C CYS A 130 -10.41 2.32 14.95
N LYS A 131 -9.81 2.07 16.11
CA LYS A 131 -10.52 1.65 17.32
C LYS A 131 -11.54 2.69 17.77
N LYS A 132 -11.16 3.98 17.82
CA LYS A 132 -12.08 5.07 18.19
C LYS A 132 -13.25 5.21 17.22
N GLN A 133 -13.03 4.98 15.92
CA GLN A 133 -14.05 5.05 14.87
C GLN A 133 -14.88 3.75 14.73
N GLY A 134 -14.64 2.74 15.57
CA GLY A 134 -15.37 1.47 15.53
C GLY A 134 -15.10 0.62 14.29
N VAL A 135 -13.93 0.76 13.68
CA VAL A 135 -13.55 -0.02 12.50
C VAL A 135 -13.38 -1.49 12.87
N HIS A 136 -14.03 -2.38 12.13
CA HIS A 136 -13.90 -3.82 12.29
C HIS A 136 -12.63 -4.32 11.63
N LEU A 137 -11.59 -4.64 12.43
CA LEU A 137 -10.25 -4.95 11.93
C LEU A 137 -10.17 -6.19 11.02
N LYS A 138 -11.02 -7.21 11.27
CA LYS A 138 -11.10 -8.40 10.39
C LYS A 138 -11.62 -8.09 8.98
N GLY A 139 -12.18 -6.92 8.76
CA GLY A 139 -12.68 -6.44 7.47
C GLY A 139 -11.80 -5.33 6.86
N VAL A 140 -10.50 -5.24 7.21
CA VAL A 140 -9.56 -4.22 6.72
C VAL A 140 -8.36 -4.91 6.06
N LEU A 141 -7.82 -4.30 5.01
CA LEU A 141 -6.46 -4.61 4.52
C LEU A 141 -5.53 -3.42 4.78
N LEU A 142 -4.33 -3.71 5.24
CA LEU A 142 -3.27 -2.73 5.39
C LEU A 142 -2.43 -2.67 4.12
N LYS A 143 -2.11 -1.46 3.64
CA LYS A 143 -1.17 -1.26 2.53
C LYS A 143 -0.02 -0.36 2.98
N PRO A 144 1.01 -0.90 3.65
CA PRO A 144 2.14 -0.14 4.14
C PRO A 144 3.27 -0.07 3.10
N ASN A 145 4.22 0.85 3.35
CA ASN A 145 5.56 0.74 2.79
C ASN A 145 6.34 -0.42 3.42
N MET A 146 7.38 -0.89 2.76
CA MET A 146 8.45 -1.67 3.39
C MET A 146 9.40 -0.73 4.12
N ILE A 147 10.17 -1.23 5.08
CA ILE A 147 11.16 -0.42 5.81
C ILE A 147 12.42 -0.26 4.95
N LEU A 148 12.49 0.88 4.28
CA LEU A 148 13.53 1.21 3.32
C LEU A 148 14.24 2.50 3.72
N PRO A 149 15.56 2.61 3.50
CA PRO A 149 16.22 3.90 3.56
C PRO A 149 15.74 4.80 2.41
N GLY A 150 15.85 6.09 2.60
CA GLY A 150 15.54 7.09 1.58
C GLY A 150 16.34 6.87 0.29
N ASN A 151 15.77 7.26 -0.85
CA ASN A 151 16.38 7.03 -2.16
C ASN A 151 17.73 7.75 -2.38
N SER A 152 18.02 8.77 -1.56
CA SER A 152 19.31 9.48 -1.54
C SER A 152 20.25 9.02 -0.41
N CYS A 153 19.83 8.04 0.40
CA CYS A 153 20.69 7.46 1.44
C CYS A 153 21.79 6.60 0.82
N SER A 154 23.04 6.77 1.29
CA SER A 154 24.18 6.01 0.79
C SER A 154 24.17 4.52 1.22
N ASP A 155 23.64 4.22 2.40
CA ASP A 155 23.42 2.84 2.86
C ASP A 155 22.03 2.33 2.43
N ARG A 156 22.00 1.56 1.36
CA ARG A 156 20.75 0.95 0.87
C ARG A 156 20.30 -0.28 1.67
N GLY A 157 21.19 -0.82 2.49
CA GLY A 157 20.93 -2.07 3.17
C GLY A 157 20.90 -3.29 2.24
N SER A 158 20.86 -4.49 2.80
CA SER A 158 20.61 -5.71 2.03
C SER A 158 19.11 -6.02 1.95
N ARG A 159 18.69 -6.74 0.91
CA ARG A 159 17.32 -7.24 0.76
C ARG A 159 16.83 -7.98 2.03
N LYS A 160 17.71 -8.81 2.65
CA LYS A 160 17.40 -9.51 3.90
C LYS A 160 17.15 -8.57 5.07
N LYS A 161 17.95 -7.47 5.19
CA LYS A 161 17.76 -6.46 6.22
C LYS A 161 16.42 -5.74 6.08
N VAL A 162 16.07 -5.32 4.86
CA VAL A 162 14.79 -4.69 4.55
C VAL A 162 13.62 -5.60 4.91
N ALA A 163 13.64 -6.85 4.44
CA ALA A 163 12.59 -7.82 4.71
C ALA A 163 12.42 -8.04 6.24
N LYS A 164 13.53 -8.28 6.95
CA LYS A 164 13.50 -8.48 8.40
C LYS A 164 12.96 -7.26 9.15
N MET A 165 13.50 -6.07 8.90
CA MET A 165 13.03 -4.85 9.57
C MET A 165 11.56 -4.56 9.27
N THR A 166 11.09 -4.91 8.08
CA THR A 166 9.67 -4.75 7.70
C THR A 166 8.79 -5.69 8.52
N VAL A 167 9.13 -6.97 8.59
CA VAL A 167 8.36 -7.95 9.39
C VAL A 167 8.40 -7.58 10.87
N ASP A 168 9.56 -7.21 11.42
CA ASP A 168 9.69 -6.78 12.82
C ASP A 168 8.77 -5.59 13.12
N CYS A 169 8.81 -4.56 12.28
CA CYS A 169 7.97 -3.36 12.45
C CYS A 169 6.47 -3.70 12.42
N LEU A 170 6.05 -4.56 11.50
CA LEU A 170 4.65 -4.96 11.38
C LEU A 170 4.23 -5.82 12.58
N THR A 171 5.05 -6.74 13.02
CA THR A 171 4.76 -7.62 14.17
C THR A 171 4.55 -6.82 15.46
N GLU A 172 5.30 -5.75 15.64
CA GLU A 172 5.17 -4.88 16.81
C GLU A 172 3.98 -3.91 16.75
N ASN A 173 3.52 -3.55 15.52
CA ASN A 173 2.63 -2.40 15.35
C ASN A 173 1.32 -2.70 14.59
N VAL A 174 1.09 -3.92 14.12
CA VAL A 174 -0.16 -4.27 13.41
C VAL A 174 -0.95 -5.30 14.22
N PRO A 175 -2.24 -5.04 14.51
CA PRO A 175 -3.10 -5.99 15.21
C PRO A 175 -3.20 -7.33 14.46
N SER A 176 -3.19 -8.43 15.22
CA SER A 176 -3.30 -9.79 14.69
C SER A 176 -4.64 -10.09 14.03
N GLU A 177 -5.66 -9.30 14.32
CA GLU A 177 -7.00 -9.42 13.73
C GLU A 177 -7.09 -8.93 12.28
N VAL A 178 -6.12 -8.15 11.80
CA VAL A 178 -6.04 -7.72 10.39
C VAL A 178 -5.74 -8.95 9.53
N PRO A 179 -6.57 -9.27 8.52
CA PRO A 179 -6.40 -10.53 7.79
C PRO A 179 -5.24 -10.52 6.79
N GLY A 180 -4.85 -9.35 6.30
CA GLY A 180 -3.83 -9.28 5.26
C GLY A 180 -3.17 -7.92 5.09
N ILE A 181 -1.94 -7.99 4.59
CA ILE A 181 -1.08 -6.85 4.31
C ILE A 181 -0.67 -6.91 2.84
N VAL A 182 -0.95 -5.84 2.10
CA VAL A 182 -0.67 -5.73 0.66
C VAL A 182 0.31 -4.59 0.41
N PHE A 183 1.59 -4.88 0.29
CA PHE A 183 2.64 -3.87 0.22
C PHE A 183 2.51 -2.96 -1.01
N LEU A 184 2.84 -1.68 -0.83
CA LEU A 184 3.16 -0.79 -1.95
C LEU A 184 4.62 -1.00 -2.39
N SER A 185 4.96 -0.63 -3.62
CA SER A 185 6.34 -0.72 -4.11
C SER A 185 7.22 0.48 -3.74
N GLY A 186 6.64 1.63 -3.44
CA GLY A 186 7.32 2.82 -2.90
C GLY A 186 8.45 3.41 -3.74
N GLY A 187 8.55 3.06 -5.02
CA GLY A 187 9.65 3.50 -5.90
C GLY A 187 10.85 2.56 -5.95
N GLN A 188 10.76 1.38 -5.35
CA GLN A 188 11.69 0.28 -5.57
C GLN A 188 11.65 -0.17 -7.06
N SER A 189 12.73 -0.84 -7.51
CA SER A 189 12.64 -1.61 -8.76
C SER A 189 11.57 -2.71 -8.62
N ASP A 190 11.08 -3.19 -9.74
CA ASP A 190 10.13 -4.30 -9.77
C ASP A 190 10.72 -5.58 -9.18
N GLU A 191 11.99 -5.88 -9.49
CA GLU A 191 12.72 -7.02 -8.93
C GLU A 191 12.95 -6.88 -7.42
N ASP A 192 13.38 -5.71 -6.92
CA ASP A 192 13.59 -5.53 -5.49
C ASP A 192 12.28 -5.65 -4.70
N ALA A 193 11.19 -5.07 -5.22
CA ALA A 193 9.89 -5.20 -4.58
C ALA A 193 9.43 -6.66 -4.51
N THR A 194 9.66 -7.45 -5.58
CA THR A 194 9.38 -8.88 -5.64
C THR A 194 10.27 -9.66 -4.67
N ALA A 195 11.58 -9.40 -4.67
CA ALA A 195 12.55 -10.07 -3.81
C ALA A 195 12.28 -9.82 -2.31
N HIS A 196 11.94 -8.60 -1.93
CA HIS A 196 11.59 -8.26 -0.55
C HIS A 196 10.32 -8.99 -0.10
N LEU A 197 9.28 -9.00 -0.93
CA LEU A 197 8.04 -9.75 -0.63
C LEU A 197 8.35 -11.25 -0.47
N ASN A 198 9.14 -11.81 -1.38
CA ASN A 198 9.55 -13.20 -1.32
C ASN A 198 10.31 -13.54 -0.04
N LEU A 199 11.27 -12.71 0.34
CA LEU A 199 12.05 -12.92 1.56
C LEU A 199 11.17 -12.86 2.81
N MET A 200 10.18 -11.96 2.86
CA MET A 200 9.26 -11.88 4.00
C MET A 200 8.37 -13.14 4.09
N ASN A 201 7.86 -13.65 2.98
CA ASN A 201 7.05 -14.87 2.96
C ASN A 201 7.86 -16.16 3.17
N ALA A 202 9.15 -16.16 2.81
CA ALA A 202 10.05 -17.29 3.03
C ALA A 202 10.68 -17.32 4.44
N MET A 203 10.43 -16.31 5.28
CA MET A 203 10.90 -16.31 6.66
C MET A 203 10.14 -17.35 7.48
N ASP A 204 10.88 -18.08 8.32
CA ASP A 204 10.30 -18.93 9.36
C ASP A 204 9.81 -18.05 10.54
N THR A 205 8.77 -17.26 10.28
CA THR A 205 8.14 -16.37 11.25
C THR A 205 6.64 -16.61 11.24
N ASP A 206 6.08 -16.83 12.41
CA ASP A 206 4.65 -17.05 12.61
C ASP A 206 3.91 -15.69 12.66
N HIS A 207 3.83 -15.00 11.51
CA HIS A 207 3.03 -13.78 11.42
C HIS A 207 1.56 -14.11 11.11
N PRO A 208 0.60 -13.41 11.74
CA PRO A 208 -0.81 -13.78 11.66
C PRO A 208 -1.50 -13.33 10.36
N TRP A 209 -0.82 -12.57 9.50
CA TRP A 209 -1.38 -11.97 8.30
C TRP A 209 -0.92 -12.70 7.03
N GLU A 210 -1.78 -12.70 6.01
CA GLU A 210 -1.35 -12.98 4.64
C GLU A 210 -0.55 -11.79 4.10
N LEU A 211 0.68 -12.03 3.64
CA LEU A 211 1.51 -11.01 3.00
C LEU A 211 1.39 -11.11 1.49
N SER A 212 1.01 -10.01 0.84
CA SER A 212 0.83 -9.93 -0.60
C SER A 212 1.24 -8.56 -1.13
N TYR A 213 0.93 -8.25 -2.37
CA TYR A 213 1.31 -7.02 -3.05
C TYR A 213 0.12 -6.24 -3.59
N SER A 214 0.28 -4.92 -3.64
CA SER A 214 -0.61 -4.00 -4.35
C SER A 214 0.25 -2.96 -5.07
N TYR A 215 1.11 -3.46 -5.97
CA TYR A 215 2.06 -2.65 -6.69
C TYR A 215 1.41 -1.89 -7.85
N GLY A 216 1.81 -0.64 -8.02
CA GLY A 216 1.49 0.16 -9.21
C GLY A 216 2.68 0.13 -10.17
N ARG A 217 3.69 0.97 -9.88
CA ARG A 217 4.88 1.11 -10.74
C ARG A 217 5.62 -0.22 -10.94
N ALA A 218 5.95 -0.92 -9.87
CA ALA A 218 6.69 -2.18 -9.94
C ALA A 218 5.93 -3.31 -10.67
N LEU A 219 4.61 -3.20 -10.86
CA LEU A 219 3.84 -4.15 -11.65
C LEU A 219 3.74 -3.75 -13.13
N LEU A 220 3.75 -2.45 -13.42
CA LEU A 220 3.37 -1.92 -14.74
C LEU A 220 4.52 -1.27 -15.50
N ALA A 221 5.66 -0.95 -14.85
CA ALA A 221 6.71 -0.13 -15.47
C ALA A 221 7.25 -0.76 -16.77
N HIS A 222 7.62 -2.03 -16.76
CA HIS A 222 8.14 -2.73 -17.93
C HIS A 222 7.07 -2.88 -19.03
N ALA A 223 5.85 -3.22 -18.66
CA ALA A 223 4.74 -3.33 -19.60
C ALA A 223 4.45 -1.98 -20.29
N LEU A 224 4.44 -0.87 -19.54
CA LEU A 224 4.23 0.47 -20.10
C LEU A 224 5.39 0.91 -21.01
N GLN A 225 6.62 0.60 -20.65
CA GLN A 225 7.80 0.89 -21.50
C GLN A 225 7.74 0.11 -22.81
N THR A 226 7.36 -1.17 -22.78
CA THR A 226 7.23 -2.02 -23.95
C THR A 226 6.09 -1.57 -24.85
N TRP A 227 4.97 -1.19 -24.25
CA TRP A 227 3.84 -0.59 -24.98
C TRP A 227 4.23 0.73 -25.67
N ALA A 228 4.95 1.60 -24.97
CA ALA A 228 5.41 2.89 -25.52
C ALA A 228 6.37 2.71 -26.70
N ARG A 229 7.04 1.56 -26.82
CA ARG A 229 7.88 1.19 -27.96
C ARG A 229 7.09 0.55 -29.12
N GLY A 230 5.76 0.47 -29.02
CA GLY A 230 4.85 0.02 -30.08
C GLY A 230 4.51 -1.49 -30.05
N SER A 231 4.92 -2.23 -29.01
CA SER A 231 4.59 -3.65 -28.88
C SER A 231 3.44 -3.87 -27.88
N SER A 232 2.25 -4.12 -28.40
CA SER A 232 1.09 -4.45 -27.55
C SER A 232 1.18 -5.86 -26.96
N GLU A 233 1.59 -6.84 -27.76
CA GLU A 233 1.78 -8.23 -27.32
C GLU A 233 2.90 -8.33 -26.28
N GLY A 234 4.07 -7.78 -26.57
CA GLY A 234 5.19 -7.76 -25.63
C GLY A 234 4.86 -7.03 -24.32
N SER A 235 3.97 -6.02 -24.36
CA SER A 235 3.48 -5.35 -23.14
C SER A 235 2.62 -6.29 -22.28
N GLN A 236 1.77 -7.09 -22.90
CA GLN A 236 0.94 -8.08 -22.19
C GLN A 236 1.81 -9.18 -21.58
N ASP A 237 2.84 -9.64 -22.31
CA ASP A 237 3.77 -10.65 -21.81
C ASP A 237 4.60 -10.12 -20.64
N ALA A 238 5.12 -8.90 -20.73
CA ALA A 238 5.84 -8.25 -19.64
C ALA A 238 4.96 -8.08 -18.39
N PHE A 239 3.69 -7.72 -18.56
CA PHE A 239 2.75 -7.65 -17.45
C PHE A 239 2.49 -9.03 -16.81
N ARG A 240 2.26 -10.05 -17.65
CA ARG A 240 2.00 -11.43 -17.19
C ARG A 240 3.21 -11.97 -16.43
N HIS A 241 4.41 -11.82 -16.98
CA HIS A 241 5.66 -12.24 -16.33
C HIS A 241 5.80 -11.59 -14.95
N ARG A 242 5.66 -10.27 -14.84
CA ARG A 242 5.77 -9.58 -13.54
C ARG A 242 4.70 -10.00 -12.54
N ALA A 243 3.47 -10.23 -13.00
CA ALA A 243 2.39 -10.72 -12.16
C ALA A 243 2.68 -12.14 -11.63
N GLU A 244 3.27 -12.99 -12.46
CA GLU A 244 3.69 -14.36 -12.09
C GLU A 244 4.82 -14.31 -11.05
N MET A 245 5.86 -13.50 -11.26
CA MET A 245 6.96 -13.34 -10.30
C MET A 245 6.46 -12.86 -8.94
N ASN A 246 5.57 -11.89 -8.91
CA ASN A 246 4.95 -11.43 -7.67
C ASN A 246 4.04 -12.49 -7.03
N SER A 247 3.41 -13.35 -7.81
CA SER A 247 2.61 -14.46 -7.31
C SER A 247 3.48 -15.52 -6.62
N LEU A 248 4.63 -15.85 -7.21
CA LEU A 248 5.64 -16.75 -6.60
C LEU A 248 6.22 -16.12 -5.33
N ALA A 249 6.49 -14.81 -5.33
CA ALA A 249 6.99 -14.11 -4.14
C ALA A 249 5.99 -14.15 -2.97
N ARG A 250 4.70 -14.22 -3.24
CA ARG A 250 3.66 -14.36 -2.22
C ARG A 250 3.73 -15.70 -1.47
N THR A 251 4.28 -16.72 -2.08
CA THR A 251 4.46 -18.05 -1.47
C THR A 251 5.91 -18.33 -1.04
N GLY A 252 6.83 -17.39 -1.25
CA GLY A 252 8.26 -17.56 -0.95
C GLY A 252 9.00 -18.41 -1.97
N ASP A 253 8.42 -18.66 -3.14
CA ASP A 253 8.94 -19.55 -4.18
C ASP A 253 9.69 -18.81 -5.32
N TRP A 254 9.69 -17.47 -5.29
CA TRP A 254 10.42 -16.70 -6.30
C TRP A 254 11.94 -16.85 -6.16
N ARG A 255 12.60 -16.92 -7.31
CA ARG A 255 14.07 -17.00 -7.43
C ARG A 255 14.54 -16.03 -8.50
N GLU A 256 15.71 -15.45 -8.32
CA GLU A 256 16.28 -14.46 -9.25
C GLU A 256 16.49 -14.99 -10.67
N GLU A 257 16.77 -16.29 -10.82
CA GLU A 257 16.92 -16.95 -12.13
C GLU A 257 15.62 -16.98 -12.96
N LEU A 258 14.46 -16.77 -12.35
CA LEU A 258 13.16 -16.71 -13.03
C LEU A 258 12.89 -15.36 -13.70
N GLU A 259 13.72 -14.36 -13.46
CA GLU A 259 13.58 -13.03 -14.06
C GLU A 259 14.11 -12.95 -15.50
N SER A 260 14.84 -13.96 -15.96
CA SER A 260 15.48 -14.02 -17.30
C SER A 260 14.50 -14.43 -18.41
#